data_8067763da39ce8800ecae7af75eba79b
#
_entry.id   8067763da39ce8800ecae7af75eba79b
#
_cell.length_a   1.000
_cell.length_b   1.000
_cell.length_c   1.000
_cell.angle_alpha   90.00
_cell.angle_beta   90.00
_cell.angle_gamma   90.00
#
_symmetry.space_group_name_H-M   'P 1'
#
loop_
_entity.id
_entity.type
_entity.pdbx_description
1 polymer ?
#
loop_
_entity_poly.entity_id
_entity_poly.type
_entity_poly.pdbx_seq_one_letter_code
_entity_poly.pdbx_strand_id
1 'polypeptide(L)'
;MKKTILVLALLLIAAMALAACQPAAPEKEVVVETVVVEVEGETKTETIIETVEVEVEGETVVETVIVEVEATPEPVTRQGGWLDTIIVVEEPSSDAAVTRLEAGDIDVFAYNVSEPDIAQRIFDSETLAYETSYGNYNDLTFMPSTEATFSDGRLNPFYSDKIREAMNWLVDRSYIADEITGGLARPRFVPINFASKDSALLAAEISAINLRYAHNPEKAVEVITAEMEALGAELVDGKW
;
A
#
# COMPACT_ATOMS: atom_id res chain seq x y z
N MET A 1 -46.24 -3.04 89.96
CA MET A 1 -45.70 -2.35 88.71
C MET A 1 -44.31 -2.75 88.29
N LYS A 2 -43.25 -2.81 89.12
CA LYS A 2 -41.90 -3.16 88.69
C LYS A 2 -41.74 -4.63 88.19
N LYS A 3 -42.48 -5.61 88.81
CA LYS A 3 -42.39 -7.02 88.37
C LYS A 3 -43.07 -7.29 87.03
N THR A 4 -44.13 -6.54 86.68
CA THR A 4 -44.86 -6.67 85.42
C THR A 4 -44.02 -6.09 84.24
N ILE A 5 -43.29 -5.01 84.50
CA ILE A 5 -42.42 -4.44 83.46
C ILE A 5 -41.22 -5.35 83.14
N LEU A 6 -40.73 -6.07 84.19
CA LEU A 6 -39.59 -6.99 84.03
C LEU A 6 -39.99 -8.24 83.23
N VAL A 7 -41.19 -8.76 83.42
CA VAL A 7 -41.74 -9.89 82.64
C VAL A 7 -42.05 -9.50 81.22
N LEU A 8 -42.54 -8.30 80.97
CA LEU A 8 -42.77 -7.79 79.61
C LEU A 8 -41.45 -7.58 78.84
N ALA A 9 -40.42 -7.07 79.55
CA ALA A 9 -39.07 -6.88 78.91
C ALA A 9 -38.42 -8.24 78.55
N LEU A 10 -38.57 -9.25 79.42
CA LEU A 10 -38.09 -10.61 79.19
C LEU A 10 -38.82 -11.30 78.01
N LEU A 11 -40.13 -11.10 77.90
CA LEU A 11 -40.90 -11.58 76.71
C LEU A 11 -40.55 -10.92 75.44
N LEU A 12 -40.24 -9.63 75.48
CA LEU A 12 -39.81 -8.89 74.26
C LEU A 12 -38.41 -9.35 73.79
N ILE A 13 -37.49 -9.62 74.73
CA ILE A 13 -36.14 -10.14 74.37
C ILE A 13 -36.21 -11.57 73.84
N ALA A 14 -37.11 -12.40 74.37
CA ALA A 14 -37.37 -13.76 73.89
C ALA A 14 -37.97 -13.74 72.46
N ALA A 15 -38.86 -12.78 72.17
CA ALA A 15 -39.46 -12.64 70.85
C ALA A 15 -38.41 -12.17 69.83
N MET A 16 -37.48 -11.25 70.21
CA MET A 16 -36.36 -10.85 69.33
C MET A 16 -35.41 -11.98 69.09
N ALA A 17 -35.13 -12.86 70.06
CA ALA A 17 -34.22 -14.00 69.88
C ALA A 17 -34.77 -15.06 68.92
N LEU A 18 -36.10 -15.21 68.84
CA LEU A 18 -36.75 -16.12 67.90
C LEU A 18 -36.81 -15.56 66.46
N ALA A 19 -36.78 -14.26 66.27
CA ALA A 19 -36.77 -13.65 64.98
C ALA A 19 -35.37 -13.70 64.30
N ALA A 20 -34.31 -13.95 65.09
CA ALA A 20 -32.93 -14.01 64.59
C ALA A 20 -32.53 -15.39 64.02
N CYS A 21 -33.39 -16.41 64.10
CA CYS A 21 -33.19 -17.73 63.54
C CYS A 21 -34.08 -17.97 62.30
N GLN A 22 -34.18 -17.05 61.38
CA GLN A 22 -34.62 -17.42 60.05
C GLN A 22 -33.41 -17.96 59.28
N PRO A 23 -33.46 -19.17 58.71
CA PRO A 23 -32.40 -19.63 57.82
C PRO A 23 -32.37 -18.65 56.64
N ALA A 24 -31.16 -18.19 56.30
CA ALA A 24 -30.92 -17.40 55.11
C ALA A 24 -31.46 -18.19 53.90
N ALA A 25 -32.25 -17.53 53.07
CA ALA A 25 -32.67 -18.12 51.80
C ALA A 25 -31.40 -18.57 51.06
N PRO A 26 -31.39 -19.77 50.47
CA PRO A 26 -30.25 -20.25 49.73
C PRO A 26 -29.87 -19.21 48.64
N GLU A 27 -28.61 -18.76 48.63
CA GLU A 27 -28.06 -17.97 47.56
C GLU A 27 -28.14 -18.84 46.29
N LYS A 28 -28.80 -18.32 45.27
CA LYS A 28 -28.82 -18.95 43.94
C LYS A 28 -27.42 -18.89 43.36
N GLU A 29 -26.74 -20.00 43.30
CA GLU A 29 -25.47 -20.12 42.58
C GLU A 29 -25.80 -20.31 41.08
N VAL A 30 -25.58 -19.28 40.30
CA VAL A 30 -25.75 -19.34 38.84
C VAL A 30 -24.40 -19.77 38.27
N VAL A 31 -24.31 -21.00 37.78
CA VAL A 31 -23.14 -21.47 37.05
C VAL A 31 -23.37 -21.20 35.57
N VAL A 32 -22.64 -20.23 35.05
CA VAL A 32 -22.66 -19.93 33.61
C VAL A 32 -21.52 -20.72 32.94
N GLU A 33 -21.87 -21.72 32.18
CA GLU A 33 -20.92 -22.46 31.36
C GLU A 33 -21.10 -22.05 29.89
N THR A 34 -20.09 -21.40 29.32
CA THR A 34 -20.10 -20.95 27.92
C THR A 34 -19.55 -22.09 27.05
N VAL A 35 -20.38 -22.70 26.26
CA VAL A 35 -19.96 -23.69 25.25
C VAL A 35 -19.95 -23.03 23.87
N VAL A 36 -18.77 -22.84 23.31
CA VAL A 36 -18.61 -22.36 21.92
C VAL A 36 -18.72 -23.58 21.00
N VAL A 37 -19.77 -23.63 20.19
CA VAL A 37 -19.91 -24.63 19.14
C VAL A 37 -19.53 -24.01 17.81
N GLU A 38 -18.36 -24.39 17.24
CA GLU A 38 -17.99 -24.04 15.88
C GLU A 38 -18.80 -24.86 14.89
N VAL A 39 -19.67 -24.20 14.14
CA VAL A 39 -20.37 -24.81 12.99
C VAL A 39 -19.69 -24.28 11.73
N GLU A 40 -19.17 -25.18 10.86
CA GLU A 40 -18.64 -24.86 9.54
C GLU A 40 -19.78 -24.29 8.66
N GLY A 41 -19.75 -22.98 8.43
CA GLY A 41 -20.69 -22.26 7.57
C GLY A 41 -20.96 -20.86 8.13
N GLU A 42 -21.12 -19.88 7.26
CA GLU A 42 -21.04 -18.42 7.43
C GLU A 42 -21.91 -17.76 8.54
N THR A 43 -22.33 -18.48 9.56
CA THR A 43 -23.05 -17.89 10.71
C THR A 43 -22.51 -18.51 12.00
N LYS A 44 -21.70 -17.77 12.73
CA LYS A 44 -21.33 -18.15 14.10
C LYS A 44 -22.52 -17.90 15.00
N THR A 45 -23.20 -18.96 15.44
CA THR A 45 -24.21 -18.88 16.48
C THR A 45 -23.51 -19.15 17.81
N GLU A 46 -23.40 -18.15 18.65
CA GLU A 46 -22.90 -18.31 20.02
C GLU A 46 -24.09 -18.74 20.89
N THR A 47 -24.10 -19.99 21.32
CA THR A 47 -25.17 -20.53 22.20
C THR A 47 -24.68 -20.39 23.64
N ILE A 48 -25.26 -19.48 24.39
CA ILE A 48 -25.02 -19.36 25.82
C ILE A 48 -26.06 -20.28 26.52
N ILE A 49 -25.59 -21.32 27.19
CA ILE A 49 -26.42 -22.21 27.98
C ILE A 49 -26.36 -21.70 29.42
N GLU A 50 -27.44 -21.08 29.87
CA GLU A 50 -27.62 -20.67 31.26
C GLU A 50 -28.36 -21.77 32.00
N THR A 51 -27.69 -22.45 32.94
CA THR A 51 -28.29 -23.49 33.75
C THR A 51 -28.77 -22.86 35.07
N VAL A 52 -30.07 -22.79 35.27
CA VAL A 52 -30.66 -22.28 36.51
C VAL A 52 -31.09 -23.44 37.36
N GLU A 53 -30.44 -23.66 38.51
CA GLU A 53 -30.91 -24.58 39.51
C GLU A 53 -32.07 -23.96 40.31
N VAL A 54 -33.25 -24.53 40.19
CA VAL A 54 -34.42 -24.13 40.97
C VAL A 54 -34.77 -25.24 41.97
N GLU A 55 -34.62 -24.97 43.25
CA GLU A 55 -35.08 -25.86 44.31
C GLU A 55 -36.61 -25.70 44.50
N VAL A 56 -37.38 -26.72 44.13
CA VAL A 56 -38.78 -26.78 44.37
C VAL A 56 -39.06 -28.00 45.25
N GLU A 57 -39.49 -27.76 46.52
CA GLU A 57 -39.93 -28.77 47.50
C GLU A 57 -39.03 -30.02 47.65
N GLY A 58 -37.72 -29.84 47.75
CA GLY A 58 -36.77 -30.92 48.13
C GLY A 58 -36.27 -31.79 46.95
N GLU A 59 -36.59 -31.44 45.71
CA GLU A 59 -35.97 -32.00 44.53
C GLU A 59 -35.28 -30.90 43.71
N THR A 60 -34.01 -31.11 43.36
CA THR A 60 -33.25 -30.18 42.50
C THR A 60 -33.65 -30.40 41.04
N VAL A 61 -34.38 -29.48 40.47
CA VAL A 61 -34.75 -29.52 39.06
C VAL A 61 -33.76 -28.63 38.26
N VAL A 62 -32.99 -29.22 37.39
CA VAL A 62 -32.09 -28.52 36.47
C VAL A 62 -32.87 -28.15 35.21
N GLU A 63 -33.20 -26.89 35.06
CA GLU A 63 -33.86 -26.38 33.86
C GLU A 63 -32.79 -25.74 32.96
N THR A 64 -32.60 -26.32 31.78
CA THR A 64 -31.64 -25.77 30.77
C THR A 64 -32.40 -24.80 29.90
N VAL A 65 -32.10 -23.50 30.04
CA VAL A 65 -32.67 -22.46 29.20
C VAL A 65 -31.64 -22.16 28.06
N ILE A 66 -32.01 -22.50 26.84
CA ILE A 66 -31.23 -22.16 25.67
C ILE A 66 -31.59 -20.72 25.26
N VAL A 67 -30.70 -19.77 25.49
CA VAL A 67 -30.86 -18.40 25.00
C VAL A 67 -30.12 -18.30 23.68
N GLU A 68 -30.87 -18.26 22.59
CA GLU A 68 -30.27 -17.86 21.28
C GLU A 68 -29.94 -16.38 21.34
N VAL A 69 -28.67 -16.06 21.45
CA VAL A 69 -28.18 -14.68 21.26
C VAL A 69 -27.83 -14.52 19.79
N GLU A 70 -28.54 -13.65 19.08
CA GLU A 70 -28.10 -13.25 17.74
C GLU A 70 -26.66 -12.70 17.86
N ALA A 71 -25.72 -13.41 17.23
CA ALA A 71 -24.34 -12.97 17.19
C ALA A 71 -24.29 -11.57 16.59
N THR A 72 -23.81 -10.60 17.35
CA THR A 72 -23.48 -9.29 16.78
C THR A 72 -22.47 -9.54 15.68
N PRO A 73 -22.76 -9.20 14.40
CA PRO A 73 -21.81 -9.46 13.33
C PRO A 73 -20.50 -8.77 13.67
N GLU A 74 -19.41 -9.55 13.71
CA GLU A 74 -18.07 -8.97 13.86
C GLU A 74 -17.91 -7.87 12.81
N PRO A 75 -17.37 -6.70 13.17
CA PRO A 75 -17.11 -5.67 12.19
C PRO A 75 -16.21 -6.27 11.11
N VAL A 76 -16.75 -6.46 9.92
CA VAL A 76 -16.01 -6.97 8.77
C VAL A 76 -14.92 -5.93 8.47
N THR A 77 -13.70 -6.18 8.93
CA THR A 77 -12.53 -5.42 8.53
C THR A 77 -12.24 -5.77 7.08
N ARG A 78 -12.98 -5.15 6.15
CA ARG A 78 -12.69 -5.26 4.73
C ARG A 78 -11.30 -4.68 4.50
N GLN A 79 -10.37 -5.51 4.07
CA GLN A 79 -9.09 -5.08 3.54
C GLN A 79 -9.26 -4.89 2.03
N GLY A 80 -9.01 -3.69 1.52
CA GLY A 80 -9.13 -3.35 0.10
C GLY A 80 -10.27 -2.39 -0.23
N GLY A 81 -10.55 -2.24 -1.53
CA GLY A 81 -11.60 -1.36 -2.02
C GLY A 81 -13.00 -1.85 -1.66
N TRP A 82 -13.85 -0.94 -1.21
CA TRP A 82 -15.24 -1.22 -0.82
C TRP A 82 -16.17 -1.01 -2.02
N LEU A 83 -15.80 -1.63 -3.14
CA LEU A 83 -16.52 -1.48 -4.41
C LEU A 83 -17.35 -2.75 -4.67
N ASP A 84 -18.61 -2.56 -4.97
CA ASP A 84 -19.50 -3.66 -5.37
C ASP A 84 -19.31 -4.03 -6.85
N THR A 85 -18.97 -3.05 -7.69
CA THR A 85 -18.80 -3.23 -9.14
C THR A 85 -17.68 -2.35 -9.64
N ILE A 86 -16.83 -2.90 -10.52
CA ILE A 86 -15.82 -2.17 -11.29
C ILE A 86 -16.16 -2.36 -12.76
N ILE A 87 -16.39 -1.25 -13.48
CA ILE A 87 -16.64 -1.25 -14.92
C ILE A 87 -15.40 -0.71 -15.61
N VAL A 88 -14.77 -1.52 -16.45
CA VAL A 88 -13.62 -1.13 -17.24
C VAL A 88 -14.06 -0.81 -18.66
N VAL A 89 -13.73 0.39 -19.12
CA VAL A 89 -14.02 0.86 -20.48
C VAL A 89 -12.72 1.27 -21.16
N GLU A 90 -12.70 1.15 -22.48
CA GLU A 90 -11.55 1.60 -23.29
C GLU A 90 -11.66 3.10 -23.55
N GLU A 91 -10.56 3.83 -23.32
CA GLU A 91 -10.39 5.23 -23.70
C GLU A 91 -8.94 5.45 -24.19
N PRO A 92 -8.72 5.48 -25.50
CA PRO A 92 -7.37 5.56 -26.07
C PRO A 92 -6.77 6.97 -26.04
N SER A 93 -7.56 8.00 -25.74
CA SER A 93 -7.14 9.39 -25.74
C SER A 93 -6.99 9.92 -24.30
N SER A 94 -5.77 10.33 -23.92
CA SER A 94 -5.51 10.96 -22.60
C SER A 94 -6.33 12.24 -22.42
N ASP A 95 -6.48 13.07 -23.46
CA ASP A 95 -7.26 14.30 -23.38
C ASP A 95 -8.76 14.04 -23.18
N ALA A 96 -9.32 13.05 -23.91
CA ALA A 96 -10.70 12.62 -23.70
C ALA A 96 -10.90 12.02 -22.31
N ALA A 97 -9.95 11.22 -21.81
CA ALA A 97 -10.00 10.64 -20.49
C ALA A 97 -10.02 11.71 -19.39
N VAL A 98 -9.14 12.72 -19.48
CA VAL A 98 -9.09 13.84 -18.53
C VAL A 98 -10.40 14.63 -18.58
N THR A 99 -10.94 14.90 -19.75
CA THR A 99 -12.24 15.57 -19.91
C THR A 99 -13.39 14.80 -19.25
N ARG A 100 -13.40 13.48 -19.37
CA ARG A 100 -14.40 12.62 -18.72
C ARG A 100 -14.22 12.53 -17.20
N LEU A 101 -12.98 12.55 -16.72
CA LEU A 101 -12.68 12.63 -15.27
C LEU A 101 -13.22 13.95 -14.69
N GLU A 102 -12.96 15.10 -15.34
CA GLU A 102 -13.45 16.40 -14.91
C GLU A 102 -14.98 16.50 -14.93
N ALA A 103 -15.63 15.82 -15.87
CA ALA A 103 -17.08 15.72 -15.95
C ALA A 103 -17.70 14.75 -14.93
N GLY A 104 -16.89 13.89 -14.31
CA GLY A 104 -17.37 12.82 -13.43
C GLY A 104 -17.97 11.62 -14.18
N ASP A 105 -17.70 11.47 -15.47
CA ASP A 105 -18.16 10.35 -16.29
C ASP A 105 -17.37 9.06 -16.04
N ILE A 106 -16.15 9.19 -15.54
CA ILE A 106 -15.30 8.09 -15.07
C ILE A 106 -14.62 8.50 -13.76
N ASP A 107 -14.30 7.51 -12.93
CA ASP A 107 -13.68 7.73 -11.61
C ASP A 107 -12.17 7.64 -11.64
N VAL A 108 -11.61 6.81 -12.52
CA VAL A 108 -10.17 6.55 -12.61
C VAL A 108 -9.76 6.35 -14.07
N PHE A 109 -8.69 7.02 -14.48
CA PHE A 109 -7.95 6.70 -15.69
C PHE A 109 -6.65 6.00 -15.30
N ALA A 110 -6.59 4.68 -15.50
CA ALA A 110 -5.48 3.82 -15.06
C ALA A 110 -4.42 3.63 -16.15
N TYR A 111 -4.05 4.71 -16.83
CA TYR A 111 -3.01 4.71 -17.85
C TYR A 111 -2.09 5.93 -17.70
N ASN A 112 -0.91 5.90 -18.30
CA ASN A 112 0.03 7.01 -18.22
C ASN A 112 -0.42 8.18 -19.08
N VAL A 113 -0.36 9.38 -18.52
CA VAL A 113 -0.40 10.64 -19.26
C VAL A 113 1.04 11.11 -19.44
N SER A 114 1.51 11.14 -20.68
CA SER A 114 2.89 11.49 -21.06
C SER A 114 2.98 12.78 -21.86
N GLU A 115 1.85 13.37 -22.20
CA GLU A 115 1.73 14.64 -22.89
C GLU A 115 1.85 15.79 -21.89
N PRO A 116 2.86 16.67 -21.99
CA PRO A 116 3.13 17.69 -20.98
C PRO A 116 1.98 18.67 -20.74
N ASP A 117 1.28 19.07 -21.78
CA ASP A 117 0.15 19.98 -21.74
C ASP A 117 -1.08 19.36 -21.01
N ILE A 118 -1.35 18.08 -21.27
CA ILE A 118 -2.42 17.34 -20.60
C ILE A 118 -2.07 17.10 -19.12
N ALA A 119 -0.80 16.75 -18.85
CA ALA A 119 -0.34 16.59 -17.47
C ALA A 119 -0.42 17.90 -16.70
N GLN A 120 -0.04 19.02 -17.32
CA GLN A 120 -0.17 20.34 -16.69
C GLN A 120 -1.63 20.67 -16.36
N ARG A 121 -2.58 20.35 -17.24
CA ARG A 121 -4.01 20.50 -16.97
C ARG A 121 -4.46 19.70 -15.73
N ILE A 122 -3.92 18.49 -15.54
CA ILE A 122 -4.19 17.68 -14.35
C ILE A 122 -3.58 18.32 -13.10
N PHE A 123 -2.34 18.82 -13.18
CA PHE A 123 -1.65 19.45 -12.05
C PHE A 123 -2.34 20.74 -11.60
N ASP A 124 -2.91 21.49 -12.53
CA ASP A 124 -3.63 22.73 -12.26
C ASP A 124 -5.09 22.52 -11.82
N SER A 125 -5.59 21.28 -11.89
CA SER A 125 -6.98 20.97 -11.53
C SER A 125 -7.19 20.95 -10.01
N GLU A 126 -8.25 21.60 -9.55
CA GLU A 126 -8.68 21.54 -8.13
C GLU A 126 -9.49 20.28 -7.81
N THR A 127 -9.94 19.55 -8.82
CA THR A 127 -10.88 18.41 -8.66
C THR A 127 -10.24 17.06 -8.97
N LEU A 128 -9.13 17.02 -9.71
CA LEU A 128 -8.43 15.81 -10.07
C LEU A 128 -7.29 15.51 -9.08
N ALA A 129 -7.14 14.24 -8.74
CA ALA A 129 -5.99 13.72 -8.04
C ALA A 129 -5.14 12.86 -8.99
N TYR A 130 -3.84 12.76 -8.74
CA TYR A 130 -2.95 11.94 -9.54
C TYR A 130 -1.89 11.26 -8.70
N GLU A 131 -1.36 10.16 -9.23
CA GLU A 131 -0.19 9.47 -8.70
C GLU A 131 0.91 9.42 -9.75
N THR A 132 2.16 9.60 -9.33
CA THR A 132 3.31 9.55 -10.22
C THR A 132 4.04 8.22 -10.10
N SER A 133 4.23 7.53 -11.23
CA SER A 133 5.00 6.30 -11.31
C SER A 133 6.22 6.47 -12.20
N TYR A 134 7.39 6.09 -11.69
CA TYR A 134 8.67 6.10 -12.44
C TYR A 134 9.10 4.67 -12.81
N GLY A 135 8.15 3.80 -13.14
CA GLY A 135 8.43 2.40 -13.48
C GLY A 135 9.13 2.20 -14.83
N ASN A 136 8.82 3.05 -15.79
CA ASN A 136 9.38 2.99 -17.14
C ASN A 136 10.63 3.86 -17.29
N TYR A 137 11.47 3.52 -18.27
CA TYR A 137 12.61 4.33 -18.68
C TYR A 137 12.91 4.13 -20.16
N ASN A 138 13.50 5.15 -20.76
CA ASN A 138 14.07 5.07 -22.11
C ASN A 138 15.58 5.04 -22.01
N ASP A 139 16.21 4.20 -22.80
CA ASP A 139 17.66 4.09 -22.88
C ASP A 139 18.17 4.10 -24.32
N LEU A 140 19.42 4.44 -24.48
CA LEU A 140 20.15 4.28 -25.73
C LEU A 140 20.97 3.00 -25.62
N THR A 141 20.59 1.99 -26.38
CA THR A 141 21.34 0.74 -26.47
C THR A 141 22.32 0.79 -27.63
N PHE A 142 23.60 0.67 -27.34
CA PHE A 142 24.65 0.57 -28.34
C PHE A 142 24.98 -0.89 -28.59
N MET A 143 25.11 -1.27 -29.87
CA MET A 143 25.45 -2.66 -30.21
C MET A 143 26.94 -2.91 -29.95
N PRO A 144 27.31 -3.64 -28.91
CA PRO A 144 28.68 -4.09 -28.72
C PRO A 144 28.96 -5.20 -29.73
N SER A 145 29.79 -4.90 -30.73
CA SER A 145 30.25 -5.93 -31.67
C SER A 145 31.65 -6.42 -31.25
N THR A 146 31.97 -7.66 -31.57
CA THR A 146 33.33 -8.18 -31.46
C THR A 146 34.23 -7.70 -32.58
N GLU A 147 33.63 -7.09 -33.61
CA GLU A 147 34.31 -6.60 -34.80
C GLU A 147 34.22 -5.08 -34.90
N ALA A 148 35.35 -4.43 -35.20
CA ALA A 148 35.43 -2.98 -35.38
C ALA A 148 34.76 -2.51 -36.68
N THR A 149 34.43 -3.41 -37.60
CA THR A 149 33.76 -3.10 -38.87
C THR A 149 32.48 -3.93 -39.03
N PHE A 150 31.49 -3.33 -39.66
CA PHE A 150 30.30 -4.03 -40.11
C PHE A 150 30.63 -4.89 -41.36
N SER A 151 29.71 -5.83 -41.69
CA SER A 151 29.86 -6.71 -42.86
C SER A 151 29.95 -5.96 -44.20
N ASP A 152 29.50 -4.72 -44.25
CA ASP A 152 29.59 -3.83 -45.42
C ASP A 152 30.89 -3.01 -45.47
N GLY A 153 31.82 -3.24 -44.54
CA GLY A 153 33.10 -2.56 -44.46
C GLY A 153 33.09 -1.21 -43.75
N ARG A 154 31.93 -0.72 -43.30
CA ARG A 154 31.85 0.50 -42.50
C ARG A 154 32.39 0.28 -41.09
N LEU A 155 33.04 1.28 -40.54
CA LEU A 155 33.51 1.30 -39.17
C LEU A 155 32.30 1.27 -38.20
N ASN A 156 32.39 0.45 -37.16
CA ASN A 156 31.48 0.47 -36.04
C ASN A 156 32.12 1.22 -34.86
N PRO A 157 31.79 2.49 -34.63
CA PRO A 157 32.40 3.27 -33.55
C PRO A 157 32.04 2.70 -32.16
N PHE A 158 30.90 2.07 -32.05
CA PHE A 158 30.46 1.47 -30.78
C PHE A 158 31.11 0.12 -30.44
N TYR A 159 32.06 -0.34 -31.26
CA TYR A 159 33.04 -1.35 -30.89
C TYR A 159 33.89 -0.89 -29.69
N SER A 160 34.32 0.42 -29.67
CA SER A 160 35.04 0.99 -28.54
C SER A 160 34.15 1.18 -27.32
N ASP A 161 34.57 0.61 -26.19
CA ASP A 161 33.92 0.82 -24.88
C ASP A 161 34.01 2.28 -24.41
N LYS A 162 35.11 2.96 -24.76
CA LYS A 162 35.30 4.38 -24.44
C LYS A 162 34.34 5.29 -25.21
N ILE A 163 34.02 4.97 -26.46
CA ILE A 163 33.00 5.70 -27.22
C ILE A 163 31.62 5.49 -26.58
N ARG A 164 31.29 4.24 -26.20
CA ARG A 164 30.05 3.99 -25.48
C ARG A 164 30.00 4.73 -24.14
N GLU A 165 31.11 4.77 -23.39
CA GLU A 165 31.21 5.56 -22.16
C GLU A 165 31.01 7.06 -22.43
N ALA A 166 31.64 7.60 -23.50
CA ALA A 166 31.57 9.01 -23.85
C ALA A 166 30.13 9.47 -24.18
N MET A 167 29.27 8.58 -24.68
CA MET A 167 27.87 8.89 -24.92
C MET A 167 27.13 9.32 -23.64
N ASN A 168 27.62 8.93 -22.45
CA ASN A 168 27.02 9.38 -21.19
C ASN A 168 27.22 10.87 -20.96
N TRP A 169 28.36 11.44 -21.36
CA TRP A 169 28.64 12.87 -21.26
C TRP A 169 28.00 13.68 -22.39
N LEU A 170 27.76 13.02 -23.55
CA LEU A 170 27.20 13.68 -24.73
C LEU A 170 25.70 13.91 -24.60
N VAL A 171 24.98 13.00 -23.96
CA VAL A 171 23.50 13.07 -23.81
C VAL A 171 23.12 13.93 -22.62
N ASP A 172 22.47 15.07 -22.91
CA ASP A 172 21.89 15.92 -21.87
C ASP A 172 20.55 15.37 -21.38
N ARG A 173 20.65 14.58 -20.32
CA ARG A 173 19.45 13.94 -19.71
C ARG A 173 18.56 14.97 -19.01
N SER A 174 19.12 16.05 -18.48
CA SER A 174 18.36 17.09 -17.82
C SER A 174 17.53 17.88 -18.85
N TYR A 175 18.13 18.26 -19.97
CA TYR A 175 17.40 18.89 -21.06
C TYR A 175 16.25 18.01 -21.59
N ILE A 176 16.49 16.71 -21.74
CA ILE A 176 15.44 15.77 -22.16
C ILE A 176 14.32 15.72 -21.12
N ALA A 177 14.65 15.63 -19.82
CA ALA A 177 13.69 15.56 -18.75
C ALA A 177 12.86 16.84 -18.62
N ASP A 178 13.51 17.99 -18.69
CA ASP A 178 12.86 19.28 -18.42
C ASP A 178 12.15 19.83 -19.66
N GLU A 179 12.84 19.85 -20.82
CA GLU A 179 12.35 20.52 -22.02
C GLU A 179 11.58 19.58 -22.96
N ILE A 180 12.05 18.35 -23.14
CA ILE A 180 11.40 17.44 -24.09
C ILE A 180 10.19 16.74 -23.44
N THR A 181 10.32 16.35 -22.17
CA THR A 181 9.21 15.67 -21.47
C THR A 181 8.42 16.62 -20.54
N GLY A 182 8.73 17.94 -20.55
CA GLY A 182 8.02 18.91 -19.74
C GLY A 182 8.07 18.65 -18.23
N GLY A 183 9.17 18.08 -17.74
CA GLY A 183 9.34 17.75 -16.33
C GLY A 183 8.67 16.44 -15.88
N LEU A 184 8.03 15.70 -16.79
CA LEU A 184 7.39 14.42 -16.49
C LEU A 184 8.38 13.25 -16.32
N ALA A 185 9.66 13.45 -16.67
CA ALA A 185 10.71 12.47 -16.50
C ALA A 185 11.78 12.97 -15.52
N ARG A 186 12.67 12.04 -15.14
CA ARG A 186 13.87 12.36 -14.34
C ARG A 186 15.12 11.80 -15.01
N PRO A 187 16.25 12.52 -15.00
CA PRO A 187 17.53 11.99 -15.47
C PRO A 187 17.88 10.70 -14.73
N ARG A 188 18.24 9.66 -15.49
CA ARG A 188 18.61 8.36 -14.93
C ARG A 188 19.97 7.92 -15.48
N PHE A 189 20.87 7.53 -14.56
CA PHE A 189 22.23 7.10 -14.89
C PHE A 189 22.49 5.64 -14.52
N VAL A 190 21.60 5.06 -13.72
CA VAL A 190 21.70 3.67 -13.23
C VAL A 190 20.37 2.93 -13.41
N PRO A 191 20.37 1.62 -13.59
CA PRO A 191 19.14 0.84 -13.80
C PRO A 191 18.33 0.60 -12.49
N ILE A 192 18.46 1.50 -11.51
CA ILE A 192 17.77 1.41 -10.22
C ILE A 192 16.58 2.37 -10.24
N ASN A 193 15.40 1.87 -9.84
CA ASN A 193 14.19 2.69 -9.75
C ASN A 193 14.29 3.65 -8.57
N PHE A 194 13.96 4.92 -8.77
CA PHE A 194 13.98 5.96 -7.73
C PHE A 194 13.10 5.65 -6.52
N ALA A 195 11.99 4.95 -6.73
CA ALA A 195 11.07 4.58 -5.67
C ALA A 195 11.47 3.31 -4.90
N SER A 196 12.55 2.64 -5.32
CA SER A 196 13.00 1.41 -4.67
C SER A 196 13.78 1.72 -3.38
N LYS A 197 13.76 0.77 -2.44
CA LYS A 197 14.60 0.84 -1.24
C LYS A 197 16.09 0.86 -1.57
N ASP A 198 16.49 0.19 -2.66
CA ASP A 198 17.88 0.14 -3.13
C ASP A 198 18.38 1.53 -3.54
N SER A 199 17.50 2.36 -4.12
CA SER A 199 17.85 3.75 -4.44
C SER A 199 18.25 4.56 -3.21
N ALA A 200 17.58 4.36 -2.09
CA ALA A 200 17.92 5.02 -0.83
C ALA A 200 19.20 4.44 -0.21
N LEU A 201 19.38 3.13 -0.27
CA LEU A 201 20.57 2.45 0.26
C LEU A 201 21.85 2.83 -0.51
N LEU A 202 21.74 3.03 -1.82
CA LEU A 202 22.86 3.32 -2.72
C LEU A 202 22.93 4.79 -3.12
N ALA A 203 22.30 5.68 -2.37
CA ALA A 203 22.17 7.09 -2.73
C ALA A 203 23.52 7.81 -2.95
N ALA A 204 24.54 7.47 -2.15
CA ALA A 204 25.87 8.06 -2.28
C ALA A 204 26.57 7.60 -3.56
N GLU A 205 26.51 6.33 -3.90
CA GLU A 205 27.09 5.75 -5.11
C GLU A 205 26.37 6.25 -6.36
N ILE A 206 25.03 6.32 -6.32
CA ILE A 206 24.22 6.88 -7.41
C ILE A 206 24.59 8.35 -7.63
N SER A 207 24.72 9.12 -6.56
CA SER A 207 25.15 10.54 -6.65
C SER A 207 26.55 10.69 -7.26
N ALA A 208 27.48 9.84 -6.87
CA ALA A 208 28.83 9.84 -7.44
C ALA A 208 28.81 9.50 -8.95
N ILE A 209 28.00 8.54 -9.38
CA ILE A 209 27.82 8.19 -10.80
C ILE A 209 27.18 9.35 -11.57
N ASN A 210 26.13 9.98 -11.02
CA ASN A 210 25.47 11.13 -11.64
C ASN A 210 26.44 12.28 -11.86
N LEU A 211 27.30 12.58 -10.88
CA LEU A 211 28.35 13.61 -11.00
C LEU A 211 29.41 13.23 -12.03
N ARG A 212 29.86 11.97 -12.04
CA ARG A 212 30.87 11.47 -12.98
C ARG A 212 30.41 11.61 -14.42
N TYR A 213 29.14 11.34 -14.69
CA TYR A 213 28.55 11.30 -16.03
C TYR A 213 27.62 12.49 -16.32
N ALA A 214 27.73 13.57 -15.53
CA ALA A 214 27.04 14.81 -15.83
C ALA A 214 27.36 15.27 -17.27
N HIS A 215 26.38 15.89 -17.91
CA HIS A 215 26.53 16.39 -19.30
C HIS A 215 27.77 17.24 -19.45
N ASN A 216 28.65 16.83 -20.35
CA ASN A 216 29.92 17.50 -20.69
C ASN A 216 30.30 17.17 -22.15
N PRO A 217 29.73 17.88 -23.12
CA PRO A 217 29.94 17.60 -24.53
C PRO A 217 31.40 17.80 -24.99
N GLU A 218 32.14 18.72 -24.37
CA GLU A 218 33.55 18.94 -24.69
C GLU A 218 34.39 17.70 -24.39
N LYS A 219 34.18 17.11 -23.19
CA LYS A 219 34.85 15.86 -22.81
C LYS A 219 34.42 14.70 -23.69
N ALA A 220 33.16 14.62 -24.06
CA ALA A 220 32.64 13.57 -24.93
C ALA A 220 33.31 13.64 -26.31
N VAL A 221 33.39 14.83 -26.89
CA VAL A 221 34.05 15.08 -28.20
C VAL A 221 35.52 14.71 -28.15
N GLU A 222 36.25 15.12 -27.09
CA GLU A 222 37.66 14.77 -26.91
C GLU A 222 37.88 13.26 -26.94
N VAL A 223 37.10 12.50 -26.12
CA VAL A 223 37.24 11.05 -26.05
C VAL A 223 36.83 10.37 -27.36
N ILE A 224 35.74 10.79 -27.98
CA ILE A 224 35.26 10.22 -29.25
C ILE A 224 36.26 10.48 -30.34
N THR A 225 36.80 11.69 -30.43
CA THR A 225 37.83 12.05 -31.46
C THR A 225 39.04 11.14 -31.33
N ALA A 226 39.62 11.03 -30.13
CA ALA A 226 40.79 10.18 -29.90
C ALA A 226 40.56 8.72 -30.26
N GLU A 227 39.40 8.18 -29.91
CA GLU A 227 39.05 6.79 -30.20
C GLU A 227 38.75 6.57 -31.69
N MET A 228 38.08 7.50 -32.37
CA MET A 228 37.83 7.41 -33.80
C MET A 228 39.12 7.41 -34.61
N GLU A 229 40.06 8.29 -34.27
CA GLU A 229 41.41 8.34 -34.86
C GLU A 229 42.17 7.00 -34.62
N ALA A 230 42.10 6.47 -33.39
CA ALA A 230 42.71 5.18 -33.06
C ALA A 230 42.10 3.99 -33.83
N LEU A 231 40.84 4.09 -34.21
CA LEU A 231 40.16 3.14 -35.08
C LEU A 231 40.47 3.35 -36.59
N GLY A 232 41.27 4.34 -36.93
CA GLY A 232 41.69 4.65 -38.31
C GLY A 232 40.65 5.48 -39.09
N ALA A 233 39.72 6.13 -38.43
CA ALA A 233 38.77 7.04 -39.06
C ALA A 233 39.42 8.45 -39.25
N GLU A 234 38.99 9.11 -40.29
CA GLU A 234 39.40 10.51 -40.58
C GLU A 234 38.19 11.43 -40.50
N LEU A 235 38.39 12.62 -39.95
CA LEU A 235 37.36 13.66 -39.89
C LEU A 235 37.44 14.54 -41.14
N VAL A 236 36.45 14.43 -42.03
CA VAL A 236 36.38 15.20 -43.28
C VAL A 236 35.07 15.99 -43.28
N ASP A 237 35.14 17.29 -43.42
CA ASP A 237 33.98 18.20 -43.48
C ASP A 237 33.00 17.98 -42.27
N GLY A 238 33.55 17.77 -41.07
CA GLY A 238 32.78 17.58 -39.84
C GLY A 238 32.12 16.22 -39.71
N LYS A 239 32.48 15.26 -40.55
CA LYS A 239 32.00 13.86 -40.49
C LYS A 239 33.16 12.90 -40.43
N TRP A 240 33.04 11.90 -39.61
CA TRP A 240 33.95 10.78 -39.55
C TRP A 240 33.74 9.82 -40.72
#